data_a9c12535f9004f628300bfbdb252c19e
#
_entry.id   a9c12535f9004f628300bfbdb252c19e
#
_cell.length_a   1.000
_cell.length_b   1.000
_cell.length_c   1.000
_cell.angle_alpha   90.00
_cell.angle_beta   90.00
_cell.angle_gamma   90.00
#
_symmetry.space_group_name_H-M   'P 1'
#
loop_
_entity.id
_entity.type
_entity.pdbx_description
1 polymer ?
#
loop_
_entity_poly.entity_id
_entity_poly.type
_entity_poly.pdbx_seq_one_letter_code
_entity_poly.pdbx_strand_id
1 'polypeptide(L)'
;MSGDARALPPVRVERALGLLPDLEVLAPLRALLVSISRPDERTMWSSSGPYLTLGKRGVQPDELRRRLPPLFHRIAGHVAALYNAYAEALECQQRSDGAGAAAALVKAGHSEEQVGRLAQARTWYEDALAVAEGLQYRRPELEALRSLGEVCLALGRYPEAARHFQRSLALSETEFNQASAIVACEGLGDAALAQGEWAGAEAWYGRGLRLAEAARDDRGMGRLQRSLAALARKQGDLTTADAHLRRARDLVESAGAADEMAQVLNAQGQLDAQLGRHAAASATYREALAWAQRAPRDTGLEVSIRLNLAELQLETGRFLEAEGELRRAEQAAIAANLIRRLVQIYTLMGKLRGQQLDETGFVFFEQAIELSRALERSPAIEARVYLEYGLFKNQLGQHEEARAYLQRAREIFELLGEAPDLERVEAELQKMSA
;
A
#
# COMPACT_ATOMS: atom_id res chain seq x y z
N MET A 1 -6.93 -41.74 -13.21
CA MET A 1 -8.03 -40.81 -12.89
C MET A 1 -7.53 -39.43 -13.20
N SER A 2 -7.94 -38.90 -14.34
CA SER A 2 -7.56 -37.58 -14.83
C SER A 2 -8.31 -36.54 -14.01
N GLY A 3 -7.62 -35.90 -13.04
CA GLY A 3 -8.13 -34.74 -12.38
C GLY A 3 -8.20 -33.60 -13.38
N ASP A 4 -9.39 -33.05 -13.59
CA ASP A 4 -9.64 -31.83 -14.33
C ASP A 4 -8.72 -30.72 -13.76
N ALA A 5 -7.61 -30.47 -14.44
CA ALA A 5 -6.83 -29.29 -14.21
C ALA A 5 -7.74 -28.09 -14.55
N ARG A 6 -8.34 -27.46 -13.54
CA ARG A 6 -9.09 -26.24 -13.72
C ARG A 6 -8.17 -25.25 -14.43
N ALA A 7 -8.49 -24.99 -15.69
CA ALA A 7 -7.77 -24.01 -16.48
C ALA A 7 -7.74 -22.69 -15.73
N LEU A 8 -6.55 -22.06 -15.64
CA LEU A 8 -6.45 -20.70 -15.14
C LEU A 8 -7.44 -19.83 -15.93
N PRO A 9 -8.19 -18.94 -15.26
CA PRO A 9 -9.07 -18.03 -15.96
C PRO A 9 -8.26 -17.25 -17.02
N PRO A 10 -8.76 -17.15 -18.27
CA PRO A 10 -8.04 -16.41 -19.29
C PRO A 10 -7.82 -14.97 -18.79
N VAL A 11 -6.55 -14.51 -18.75
CA VAL A 11 -6.31 -13.07 -18.63
C VAL A 11 -6.99 -12.44 -19.82
N ARG A 12 -8.07 -11.80 -19.54
CA ARG A 12 -8.69 -10.96 -20.54
C ARG A 12 -7.76 -9.79 -20.69
N VAL A 13 -7.21 -9.61 -21.88
CA VAL A 13 -6.48 -8.38 -22.27
C VAL A 13 -7.33 -7.15 -21.98
N GLU A 14 -8.65 -7.30 -22.06
CA GLU A 14 -9.65 -6.34 -21.58
C GLU A 14 -9.43 -5.93 -20.11
N ARG A 15 -9.00 -6.82 -19.22
CA ARG A 15 -8.61 -6.45 -17.85
C ARG A 15 -7.36 -5.57 -17.82
N ALA A 16 -6.33 -5.93 -18.57
CA ALA A 16 -5.11 -5.12 -18.65
C ALA A 16 -5.36 -3.76 -19.36
N LEU A 17 -6.27 -3.71 -20.35
CA LEU A 17 -6.70 -2.49 -21.01
C LEU A 17 -7.59 -1.60 -20.12
N GLY A 18 -8.42 -2.19 -19.27
CA GLY A 18 -9.18 -1.48 -18.23
C GLY A 18 -8.29 -0.84 -17.16
N LEU A 19 -7.01 -1.21 -17.11
CA LEU A 19 -6.01 -0.63 -16.21
C LEU A 19 -5.44 0.71 -16.71
N LEU A 20 -5.59 1.03 -17.97
CA LEU A 20 -5.14 2.29 -18.53
C LEU A 20 -6.27 3.31 -18.38
N PRO A 21 -6.02 4.46 -17.74
CA PRO A 21 -7.00 5.53 -17.69
C PRO A 21 -7.45 5.91 -19.10
N ASP A 22 -8.70 6.39 -19.23
CA ASP A 22 -9.32 6.77 -20.51
C ASP A 22 -8.79 8.13 -21.00
N LEU A 23 -7.48 8.21 -21.17
CA LEU A 23 -6.80 9.36 -21.70
C LEU A 23 -6.59 9.15 -23.21
N GLU A 24 -6.99 10.11 -24.04
CA GLU A 24 -6.77 10.09 -25.51
C GLU A 24 -5.30 9.83 -25.86
N VAL A 25 -4.38 10.32 -25.05
CA VAL A 25 -2.92 10.10 -25.17
C VAL A 25 -2.54 8.60 -25.11
N LEU A 26 -3.38 7.75 -24.52
CA LEU A 26 -3.13 6.31 -24.38
C LEU A 26 -3.82 5.47 -25.47
N ALA A 27 -4.61 6.08 -26.36
CA ALA A 27 -5.28 5.39 -27.46
C ALA A 27 -4.31 4.60 -28.36
N PRO A 28 -3.12 5.13 -28.74
CA PRO A 28 -2.13 4.37 -29.51
C PRO A 28 -1.61 3.14 -28.77
N LEU A 29 -1.45 3.22 -27.44
CA LEU A 29 -0.99 2.10 -26.63
C LEU A 29 -2.09 1.05 -26.48
N ARG A 30 -3.35 1.45 -26.27
CA ARG A 30 -4.49 0.54 -26.27
C ARG A 30 -4.58 -0.23 -27.57
N ALA A 31 -4.47 0.47 -28.73
CA ALA A 31 -4.46 -0.17 -30.03
C ALA A 31 -3.30 -1.15 -30.20
N LEU A 32 -2.11 -0.80 -29.71
CA LEU A 32 -0.93 -1.67 -29.74
C LEU A 32 -1.12 -2.90 -28.84
N LEU A 33 -1.61 -2.74 -27.62
CA LEU A 33 -1.87 -3.86 -26.70
C LEU A 33 -2.96 -4.79 -27.25
N VAL A 34 -4.01 -4.27 -27.86
CA VAL A 34 -5.03 -5.07 -28.57
C VAL A 34 -4.40 -5.84 -29.74
N SER A 35 -3.52 -5.20 -30.52
CA SER A 35 -2.85 -5.87 -31.65
C SER A 35 -1.90 -7.01 -31.23
N ILE A 36 -1.32 -6.89 -30.03
CA ILE A 36 -0.38 -7.88 -29.46
C ILE A 36 -1.13 -9.07 -28.84
N SER A 37 -2.38 -8.90 -28.49
CA SER A 37 -3.19 -9.90 -27.76
C SER A 37 -3.83 -10.99 -28.61
N ARG A 38 -3.44 -11.12 -29.88
CA ARG A 38 -3.92 -12.23 -30.72
C ARG A 38 -3.47 -13.59 -30.19
N PRO A 39 -4.35 -14.63 -30.27
CA PRO A 39 -4.07 -15.96 -29.67
C PRO A 39 -2.76 -16.60 -30.11
N ASP A 40 -2.34 -16.35 -31.34
CA ASP A 40 -1.15 -16.95 -31.97
C ASP A 40 0.17 -16.34 -31.49
N GLU A 41 0.13 -15.19 -30.83
CA GLU A 41 1.29 -14.48 -30.32
C GLU A 41 1.53 -14.74 -28.81
N ARG A 42 0.65 -15.47 -28.13
CA ARG A 42 0.74 -15.77 -26.69
C ARG A 42 2.01 -16.53 -26.32
N THR A 43 2.48 -17.37 -27.19
CA THR A 43 3.72 -18.15 -27.01
C THR A 43 5.00 -17.31 -27.09
N MET A 44 4.94 -16.08 -27.63
CA MET A 44 6.09 -15.20 -27.75
C MET A 44 6.32 -14.31 -26.51
N TRP A 45 5.44 -14.39 -25.53
CA TRP A 45 5.51 -13.60 -24.30
C TRP A 45 6.33 -14.27 -23.20
N SER A 46 6.58 -15.58 -23.34
CA SER A 46 7.18 -16.41 -22.30
C SER A 46 8.66 -16.16 -22.03
N SER A 47 9.40 -15.59 -22.97
CA SER A 47 10.86 -15.44 -22.85
C SER A 47 11.38 -14.01 -22.87
N SER A 48 10.50 -13.04 -23.04
CA SER A 48 10.91 -11.64 -23.14
C SER A 48 9.74 -10.72 -22.87
N GLY A 49 9.79 -9.96 -21.80
CA GLY A 49 8.72 -9.05 -21.41
C GLY A 49 8.23 -8.14 -22.54
N PRO A 50 7.08 -7.45 -22.37
CA PRO A 50 6.39 -6.67 -23.42
C PRO A 50 7.29 -5.66 -24.16
N TYR A 51 8.35 -5.17 -23.53
CA TYR A 51 9.33 -4.29 -24.15
C TYR A 51 10.16 -4.96 -25.26
N LEU A 52 10.53 -6.22 -25.13
CA LEU A 52 11.28 -6.96 -26.15
C LEU A 52 10.40 -7.32 -27.36
N THR A 53 9.11 -7.57 -27.12
CA THR A 53 8.14 -7.79 -28.20
C THR A 53 7.89 -6.50 -29.00
N LEU A 54 7.84 -5.34 -28.35
CA LEU A 54 7.76 -4.04 -29.01
C LEU A 54 9.02 -3.73 -29.84
N GLY A 55 10.22 -4.06 -29.31
CA GLY A 55 11.48 -3.93 -30.05
C GLY A 55 11.56 -4.80 -31.30
N LYS A 56 11.06 -6.04 -31.25
CA LYS A 56 10.96 -6.94 -32.40
C LYS A 56 10.02 -6.42 -33.51
N ARG A 57 9.07 -5.54 -33.18
CA ARG A 57 8.17 -4.85 -34.13
C ARG A 57 8.72 -3.49 -34.62
N GLY A 58 9.99 -3.19 -34.33
CA GLY A 58 10.64 -1.95 -34.78
C GLY A 58 10.38 -0.73 -33.88
N VAL A 59 9.65 -0.89 -32.78
CA VAL A 59 9.45 0.19 -31.79
C VAL A 59 10.53 0.06 -30.72
N GLN A 60 11.51 0.97 -30.74
CA GLN A 60 12.58 0.95 -29.75
C GLN A 60 12.06 1.42 -28.38
N PRO A 61 12.45 0.74 -27.28
CA PRO A 61 12.03 1.12 -25.92
C PRO A 61 12.34 2.58 -25.57
N ASP A 62 13.47 3.10 -26.05
CA ASP A 62 13.90 4.47 -25.80
C ASP A 62 13.07 5.50 -26.59
N GLU A 63 12.52 5.13 -27.73
CA GLU A 63 11.62 5.98 -28.50
C GLU A 63 10.24 6.08 -27.84
N LEU A 64 9.76 4.96 -27.29
CA LEU A 64 8.57 4.93 -26.43
C LEU A 64 8.75 5.82 -25.19
N ARG A 65 9.91 5.69 -24.52
CA ARG A 65 10.23 6.51 -23.34
C ARG A 65 10.23 8.00 -23.64
N ARG A 66 10.71 8.43 -24.80
CA ARG A 66 10.77 9.86 -25.18
C ARG A 66 9.41 10.45 -25.56
N ARG A 67 8.51 9.64 -26.12
CA ARG A 67 7.21 10.10 -26.63
C ARG A 67 6.09 10.06 -25.61
N LEU A 68 6.29 9.38 -24.48
CA LEU A 68 5.24 9.15 -23.50
C LEU A 68 5.46 10.03 -22.26
N PRO A 69 4.40 10.62 -21.69
CA PRO A 69 4.50 11.41 -20.46
C PRO A 69 5.13 10.60 -19.30
N PRO A 70 5.81 11.24 -18.34
CA PRO A 70 6.42 10.55 -17.20
C PRO A 70 5.47 9.61 -16.44
N LEU A 71 4.19 9.95 -16.38
CA LEU A 71 3.14 9.11 -15.80
C LEU A 71 3.02 7.75 -16.50
N PHE A 72 3.17 7.75 -17.83
CA PHE A 72 3.06 6.54 -18.62
C PHE A 72 4.21 5.56 -18.38
N HIS A 73 5.43 6.05 -18.17
CA HIS A 73 6.58 5.18 -17.85
C HIS A 73 6.37 4.40 -16.56
N ARG A 74 5.63 5.00 -15.60
CA ARG A 74 5.27 4.38 -14.33
C ARG A 74 4.26 3.25 -14.51
N ILE A 75 3.22 3.51 -15.32
CA ILE A 75 2.18 2.51 -15.63
C ILE A 75 2.78 1.37 -16.48
N ALA A 76 3.67 1.68 -17.42
CA ALA A 76 4.28 0.67 -18.28
C ALA A 76 5.14 -0.33 -17.51
N GLY A 77 5.88 0.12 -16.49
CA GLY A 77 6.66 -0.77 -15.61
C GLY A 77 5.78 -1.75 -14.83
N HIS A 78 4.69 -1.24 -14.26
CA HIS A 78 3.70 -2.05 -13.56
C HIS A 78 3.02 -3.06 -14.48
N VAL A 79 2.55 -2.63 -15.65
CA VAL A 79 1.93 -3.51 -16.65
C VAL A 79 2.92 -4.62 -17.07
N ALA A 80 4.20 -4.29 -17.26
CA ALA A 80 5.22 -5.28 -17.57
C ALA A 80 5.42 -6.31 -16.45
N ALA A 81 5.47 -5.87 -15.20
CA ALA A 81 5.60 -6.76 -14.04
C ALA A 81 4.40 -7.72 -13.93
N LEU A 82 3.20 -7.20 -14.13
CA LEU A 82 1.97 -7.97 -14.11
C LEU A 82 1.94 -9.04 -15.22
N TYR A 83 2.31 -8.66 -16.45
CA TYR A 83 2.39 -9.61 -17.56
C TYR A 83 3.45 -10.67 -17.36
N ASN A 84 4.62 -10.31 -16.83
CA ASN A 84 5.68 -11.27 -16.54
C ASN A 84 5.25 -12.29 -15.49
N ALA A 85 4.61 -11.85 -14.41
CA ALA A 85 4.06 -12.75 -13.39
C ALA A 85 3.00 -13.70 -13.96
N TYR A 86 2.16 -13.19 -14.85
CA TYR A 86 1.14 -14.03 -15.50
C TYR A 86 1.74 -15.02 -16.51
N ALA A 87 2.71 -14.60 -17.31
CA ALA A 87 3.43 -15.50 -18.22
C ALA A 87 4.13 -16.63 -17.43
N GLU A 88 4.78 -16.29 -16.30
CA GLU A 88 5.36 -17.27 -15.37
C GLU A 88 4.30 -18.27 -14.86
N ALA A 89 3.10 -17.79 -14.48
CA ALA A 89 2.01 -18.65 -14.03
C ALA A 89 1.55 -19.63 -15.12
N LEU A 90 1.43 -19.16 -16.38
CA LEU A 90 1.07 -20.00 -17.51
C LEU A 90 2.15 -21.05 -17.83
N GLU A 91 3.43 -20.67 -17.79
CA GLU A 91 4.54 -21.61 -17.99
C GLU A 91 4.57 -22.69 -16.91
N CYS A 92 4.39 -22.31 -15.65
CA CYS A 92 4.29 -23.25 -14.53
C CYS A 92 3.10 -24.19 -14.70
N GLN A 93 1.96 -23.70 -15.15
CA GLN A 93 0.79 -24.53 -15.43
C GLN A 93 1.06 -25.55 -16.57
N GLN A 94 1.71 -25.13 -17.67
CA GLN A 94 2.10 -26.02 -18.76
C GLN A 94 3.06 -27.13 -18.32
N ARG A 95 3.91 -26.84 -17.33
CA ARG A 95 4.83 -27.80 -16.71
C ARG A 95 4.19 -28.62 -15.58
N SER A 96 2.89 -28.43 -15.33
CA SER A 96 2.17 -29.04 -14.20
C SER A 96 2.74 -28.63 -12.82
N ASP A 97 3.43 -27.48 -12.75
CA ASP A 97 3.91 -26.86 -11.51
C ASP A 97 2.85 -25.92 -10.94
N GLY A 98 1.89 -26.47 -10.23
CA GLY A 98 0.82 -25.67 -9.63
C GLY A 98 1.28 -24.79 -8.47
N ALA A 99 2.34 -25.17 -7.76
CA ALA A 99 2.92 -24.33 -6.70
C ALA A 99 3.58 -23.08 -7.28
N GLY A 100 4.36 -23.23 -8.35
CA GLY A 100 4.93 -22.13 -9.10
C GLY A 100 3.86 -21.21 -9.71
N ALA A 101 2.78 -21.80 -10.26
CA ALA A 101 1.65 -21.05 -10.81
C ALA A 101 0.97 -20.19 -9.73
N ALA A 102 0.67 -20.74 -8.55
CA ALA A 102 0.08 -20.01 -7.44
C ALA A 102 1.01 -18.87 -6.95
N ALA A 103 2.32 -19.15 -6.80
CA ALA A 103 3.30 -18.14 -6.41
C ALA A 103 3.42 -17.00 -7.42
N ALA A 104 3.36 -17.31 -8.72
CA ALA A 104 3.37 -16.28 -9.77
C ALA A 104 2.11 -15.40 -9.75
N LEU A 105 0.94 -15.97 -9.47
CA LEU A 105 -0.30 -15.21 -9.29
C LEU A 105 -0.24 -14.30 -8.04
N VAL A 106 0.40 -14.75 -6.95
CA VAL A 106 0.67 -13.89 -5.78
C VAL A 106 1.57 -12.72 -6.16
N LYS A 107 2.62 -12.93 -6.97
CA LYS A 107 3.47 -11.83 -7.49
C LYS A 107 2.65 -10.82 -8.31
N ALA A 108 1.71 -11.28 -9.13
CA ALA A 108 0.80 -10.40 -9.86
C ALA A 108 -0.03 -9.54 -8.91
N GLY A 109 -0.58 -10.16 -7.85
CA GLY A 109 -1.31 -9.45 -6.80
C GLY A 109 -0.47 -8.38 -6.11
N HIS A 110 0.77 -8.70 -5.73
CA HIS A 110 1.71 -7.73 -5.15
C HIS A 110 2.02 -6.56 -6.09
N SER A 111 2.12 -6.81 -7.40
CA SER A 111 2.31 -5.74 -8.39
C SER A 111 1.13 -4.78 -8.45
N GLU A 112 -0.10 -5.28 -8.35
CA GLU A 112 -1.31 -4.45 -8.28
C GLU A 112 -1.40 -3.68 -6.95
N GLU A 113 -1.01 -4.32 -5.85
CA GLU A 113 -0.98 -3.69 -4.54
C GLU A 113 0.00 -2.51 -4.47
N GLN A 114 1.21 -2.67 -5.03
CA GLN A 114 2.21 -1.60 -5.10
C GLN A 114 1.68 -0.33 -5.78
N VAL A 115 0.89 -0.46 -6.84
CA VAL A 115 0.26 0.68 -7.50
C VAL A 115 -1.06 1.12 -6.85
N GLY A 116 -1.46 0.46 -5.75
CA GLY A 116 -2.66 0.81 -4.98
C GLY A 116 -3.97 0.26 -5.52
N ARG A 117 -3.93 -0.69 -6.47
CA ARG A 117 -5.10 -1.35 -7.07
C ARG A 117 -5.54 -2.54 -6.25
N LEU A 118 -5.97 -2.27 -5.02
CA LEU A 118 -6.25 -3.30 -4.03
C LEU A 118 -7.36 -4.27 -4.44
N ALA A 119 -8.37 -3.79 -5.18
CA ALA A 119 -9.45 -4.67 -5.64
C ALA A 119 -8.96 -5.67 -6.69
N GLN A 120 -8.04 -5.26 -7.56
CA GLN A 120 -7.40 -6.13 -8.55
C GLN A 120 -6.41 -7.07 -7.89
N ALA A 121 -5.59 -6.57 -6.94
CA ALA A 121 -4.70 -7.41 -6.14
C ALA A 121 -5.47 -8.55 -5.46
N ARG A 122 -6.62 -8.24 -4.85
CA ARG A 122 -7.50 -9.25 -4.25
C ARG A 122 -7.90 -10.33 -5.24
N THR A 123 -8.29 -9.97 -6.46
CA THR A 123 -8.69 -10.95 -7.47
C THR A 123 -7.53 -11.91 -7.83
N TRP A 124 -6.30 -11.38 -7.96
CA TRP A 124 -5.13 -12.21 -8.22
C TRP A 124 -4.82 -13.17 -7.07
N TYR A 125 -4.97 -12.71 -5.83
CA TYR A 125 -4.78 -13.56 -4.65
C TYR A 125 -5.89 -14.62 -4.51
N GLU A 126 -7.14 -14.29 -4.89
CA GLU A 126 -8.25 -15.27 -4.95
C GLU A 126 -7.95 -16.37 -5.99
N ASP A 127 -7.44 -16.00 -7.18
CA ASP A 127 -7.02 -16.94 -8.22
C ASP A 127 -5.84 -17.80 -7.72
N ALA A 128 -4.84 -17.22 -7.04
CA ALA A 128 -3.73 -17.94 -6.44
C ALA A 128 -4.20 -18.96 -5.38
N LEU A 129 -5.12 -18.54 -4.53
CA LEU A 129 -5.73 -19.39 -3.51
C LEU A 129 -6.47 -20.58 -4.14
N ALA A 130 -7.28 -20.34 -5.18
CA ALA A 130 -8.02 -21.39 -5.86
C ALA A 130 -7.09 -22.44 -6.50
N VAL A 131 -5.95 -22.02 -7.07
CA VAL A 131 -4.94 -22.93 -7.61
C VAL A 131 -4.28 -23.74 -6.49
N ALA A 132 -3.88 -23.07 -5.39
CA ALA A 132 -3.21 -23.72 -4.28
C ALA A 132 -4.10 -24.75 -3.57
N GLU A 133 -5.39 -24.43 -3.35
CA GLU A 133 -6.39 -25.33 -2.76
C GLU A 133 -6.67 -26.54 -3.63
N GLY A 134 -6.89 -26.32 -4.93
CA GLY A 134 -7.20 -27.39 -5.88
C GLY A 134 -6.11 -28.46 -5.94
N LEU A 135 -4.88 -28.10 -5.62
CA LEU A 135 -3.72 -28.98 -5.67
C LEU A 135 -3.12 -29.31 -4.29
N GLN A 136 -3.75 -28.82 -3.22
CA GLN A 136 -3.32 -29.00 -1.82
C GLN A 136 -1.88 -28.51 -1.52
N TYR A 137 -1.45 -27.43 -2.19
CA TYR A 137 -0.15 -26.79 -1.94
C TYR A 137 -0.21 -25.84 -0.76
N ARG A 138 0.12 -26.32 0.44
CA ARG A 138 -0.06 -25.62 1.71
C ARG A 138 0.70 -24.30 1.83
N ARG A 139 1.94 -24.25 1.36
CA ARG A 139 2.75 -23.03 1.45
C ARG A 139 2.20 -21.88 0.57
N PRO A 140 1.89 -22.06 -0.72
CA PRO A 140 1.21 -21.05 -1.50
C PRO A 140 -0.18 -20.68 -0.99
N GLU A 141 -0.92 -21.66 -0.42
CA GLU A 141 -2.23 -21.42 0.19
C GLU A 141 -2.12 -20.44 1.38
N LEU A 142 -1.16 -20.65 2.29
CA LEU A 142 -0.88 -19.77 3.41
C LEU A 142 -0.48 -18.36 2.95
N GLU A 143 0.35 -18.27 1.92
CA GLU A 143 0.78 -16.98 1.37
C GLU A 143 -0.39 -16.22 0.73
N ALA A 144 -1.23 -16.89 -0.07
CA ALA A 144 -2.42 -16.29 -0.66
C ALA A 144 -3.43 -15.83 0.39
N LEU A 145 -3.69 -16.65 1.42
CA LEU A 145 -4.58 -16.30 2.54
C LEU A 145 -4.08 -15.08 3.32
N ARG A 146 -2.77 -15.01 3.59
CA ARG A 146 -2.15 -13.85 4.24
C ARG A 146 -2.35 -12.59 3.39
N SER A 147 -1.99 -12.65 2.11
CA SER A 147 -2.10 -11.50 1.21
C SER A 147 -3.56 -11.04 1.03
N LEU A 148 -4.53 -11.98 0.97
CA LEU A 148 -5.96 -11.67 0.98
C LEU A 148 -6.39 -10.95 2.26
N GLY A 149 -5.92 -11.42 3.41
CA GLY A 149 -6.18 -10.77 4.69
C GLY A 149 -5.66 -9.33 4.71
N GLU A 150 -4.40 -9.13 4.32
CA GLU A 150 -3.75 -7.81 4.27
C GLU A 150 -4.47 -6.84 3.31
N VAL A 151 -4.82 -7.29 2.10
CA VAL A 151 -5.57 -6.48 1.13
C VAL A 151 -6.99 -6.17 1.63
N CYS A 152 -7.67 -7.12 2.26
CA CYS A 152 -8.98 -6.86 2.85
C CYS A 152 -8.92 -5.83 3.99
N LEU A 153 -7.86 -5.86 4.83
CA LEU A 153 -7.60 -4.79 5.82
C LEU A 153 -7.45 -3.43 5.15
N ALA A 154 -6.63 -3.36 4.10
CA ALA A 154 -6.38 -2.13 3.37
C ALA A 154 -7.62 -1.59 2.60
N LEU A 155 -8.59 -2.46 2.29
CA LEU A 155 -9.88 -2.12 1.70
C LEU A 155 -10.96 -1.77 2.73
N GLY A 156 -10.66 -1.84 4.04
CA GLY A 156 -11.65 -1.65 5.11
C GLY A 156 -12.63 -2.83 5.29
N ARG A 157 -12.36 -3.98 4.65
CA ARG A 157 -13.19 -5.19 4.72
C ARG A 157 -12.77 -6.07 5.89
N TYR A 158 -12.84 -5.53 7.08
CA TYR A 158 -12.29 -6.16 8.30
C TYR A 158 -12.86 -7.56 8.60
N PRO A 159 -14.18 -7.82 8.46
CA PRO A 159 -14.70 -9.17 8.68
C PRO A 159 -14.21 -10.20 7.66
N GLU A 160 -13.95 -9.78 6.41
CA GLU A 160 -13.38 -10.65 5.38
C GLU A 160 -11.90 -10.93 5.68
N ALA A 161 -11.14 -9.91 6.08
CA ALA A 161 -9.76 -10.05 6.50
C ALA A 161 -9.64 -11.06 7.65
N ALA A 162 -10.47 -10.92 8.67
CA ALA A 162 -10.49 -11.84 9.81
C ALA A 162 -10.75 -13.29 9.38
N ARG A 163 -11.67 -13.52 8.43
CA ARG A 163 -11.94 -14.89 7.89
C ARG A 163 -10.72 -15.47 7.20
N HIS A 164 -10.00 -14.70 6.39
CA HIS A 164 -8.78 -15.17 5.72
C HIS A 164 -7.67 -15.48 6.72
N PHE A 165 -7.45 -14.63 7.71
CA PHE A 165 -6.46 -14.88 8.75
C PHE A 165 -6.84 -16.05 9.67
N GLN A 166 -8.14 -16.23 10.03
CA GLN A 166 -8.60 -17.41 10.77
C GLN A 166 -8.33 -18.69 10.02
N ARG A 167 -8.59 -18.70 8.72
CA ARG A 167 -8.31 -19.85 7.87
C ARG A 167 -6.79 -20.09 7.76
N SER A 168 -5.98 -19.05 7.62
CA SER A 168 -4.52 -19.13 7.64
C SER A 168 -4.02 -19.71 8.97
N LEU A 169 -4.59 -19.28 10.09
CA LEU A 169 -4.23 -19.78 11.42
C LEU A 169 -4.55 -21.28 11.56
N ALA A 170 -5.77 -21.69 11.21
CA ALA A 170 -6.19 -23.10 11.28
C ALA A 170 -5.28 -24.00 10.42
N LEU A 171 -4.94 -23.56 9.20
CA LEU A 171 -4.04 -24.29 8.32
C LEU A 171 -2.62 -24.35 8.90
N SER A 172 -2.13 -23.24 9.45
CA SER A 172 -0.79 -23.17 10.08
C SER A 172 -0.67 -24.10 11.30
N GLU A 173 -1.74 -24.24 12.07
CA GLU A 173 -1.79 -25.15 13.21
C GLU A 173 -1.76 -26.64 12.78
N THR A 174 -2.49 -26.98 11.70
CA THR A 174 -2.46 -28.35 11.14
C THR A 174 -1.11 -28.72 10.54
N GLU A 175 -0.42 -27.77 9.95
CA GLU A 175 0.90 -27.96 9.32
C GLU A 175 2.07 -27.68 10.28
N PHE A 176 1.81 -27.41 11.56
CA PHE A 176 2.80 -27.04 12.55
C PHE A 176 3.71 -25.86 12.13
N ASN A 177 3.17 -24.94 11.34
CA ASN A 177 3.88 -23.76 10.84
C ASN A 177 3.71 -22.57 11.80
N GLN A 178 4.56 -22.52 12.83
CA GLN A 178 4.50 -21.49 13.87
C GLN A 178 4.66 -20.07 13.29
N ALA A 179 5.54 -19.87 12.31
CA ALA A 179 5.77 -18.55 11.70
C ALA A 179 4.50 -18.00 11.04
N SER A 180 3.77 -18.81 10.27
CA SER A 180 2.51 -18.41 9.65
C SER A 180 1.40 -18.21 10.69
N ALA A 181 1.38 -19.01 11.76
CA ALA A 181 0.41 -18.83 12.85
C ALA A 181 0.61 -17.51 13.61
N ILE A 182 1.86 -17.09 13.83
CA ILE A 182 2.19 -15.79 14.44
C ILE A 182 1.66 -14.65 13.58
N VAL A 183 1.94 -14.69 12.26
CA VAL A 183 1.48 -13.66 11.31
C VAL A 183 -0.06 -13.63 11.24
N ALA A 184 -0.71 -14.79 11.25
CA ALA A 184 -2.17 -14.85 11.25
C ALA A 184 -2.79 -14.26 12.53
N CYS A 185 -2.17 -14.47 13.69
CA CYS A 185 -2.59 -13.84 14.95
C CYS A 185 -2.39 -12.31 14.90
N GLU A 186 -1.28 -11.82 14.34
CA GLU A 186 -1.04 -10.39 14.12
C GLU A 186 -2.15 -9.79 13.25
N GLY A 187 -2.44 -10.40 12.09
CA GLY A 187 -3.50 -9.92 11.19
C GLY A 187 -4.91 -9.97 11.79
N LEU A 188 -5.23 -10.97 12.63
CA LEU A 188 -6.49 -11.01 13.38
C LEU A 188 -6.58 -9.88 14.40
N GLY A 189 -5.48 -9.57 15.07
CA GLY A 189 -5.37 -8.43 15.98
C GLY A 189 -5.56 -7.11 15.24
N ASP A 190 -4.94 -6.95 14.07
CA ASP A 190 -5.08 -5.75 13.23
C ASP A 190 -6.53 -5.57 12.74
N ALA A 191 -7.21 -6.65 12.36
CA ALA A 191 -8.60 -6.63 11.96
C ALA A 191 -9.53 -6.21 13.13
N ALA A 192 -9.29 -6.74 14.32
CA ALA A 192 -10.02 -6.37 15.53
C ALA A 192 -9.74 -4.90 15.93
N LEU A 193 -8.49 -4.47 15.88
CA LEU A 193 -8.09 -3.08 16.15
C LEU A 193 -8.77 -2.09 15.20
N ALA A 194 -8.86 -2.44 13.93
CA ALA A 194 -9.51 -1.61 12.92
C ALA A 194 -11.04 -1.52 13.12
N GLN A 195 -11.65 -2.53 13.72
CA GLN A 195 -13.06 -2.55 14.11
C GLN A 195 -13.35 -1.87 15.47
N GLY A 196 -12.30 -1.43 16.17
CA GLY A 196 -12.43 -0.88 17.53
C GLY A 196 -12.63 -1.95 18.62
N GLU A 197 -12.45 -3.22 18.28
CA GLU A 197 -12.55 -4.36 19.21
C GLU A 197 -11.24 -4.53 20.01
N TRP A 198 -10.94 -3.57 20.88
CA TRP A 198 -9.64 -3.47 21.55
C TRP A 198 -9.27 -4.70 22.36
N ALA A 199 -10.23 -5.26 23.12
CA ALA A 199 -10.00 -6.49 23.89
C ALA A 199 -9.72 -7.70 22.99
N GLY A 200 -10.39 -7.78 21.84
CA GLY A 200 -10.13 -8.78 20.81
C GLY A 200 -8.73 -8.64 20.21
N ALA A 201 -8.33 -7.41 19.88
CA ALA A 201 -6.99 -7.12 19.37
C ALA A 201 -5.90 -7.54 20.36
N GLU A 202 -6.04 -7.15 21.63
CA GLU A 202 -5.11 -7.52 22.70
C GLU A 202 -5.01 -9.06 22.88
N ALA A 203 -6.13 -9.76 22.83
CA ALA A 203 -6.17 -11.22 22.97
C ALA A 203 -5.41 -11.90 21.80
N TRP A 204 -5.59 -11.43 20.56
CA TRP A 204 -4.93 -11.98 19.38
C TRP A 204 -3.44 -11.68 19.37
N TYR A 205 -3.02 -10.44 19.64
CA TYR A 205 -1.60 -10.09 19.76
C TYR A 205 -0.94 -10.87 20.89
N GLY A 206 -1.62 -11.02 22.05
CA GLY A 206 -1.13 -11.83 23.17
C GLY A 206 -0.99 -13.31 22.81
N ARG A 207 -1.90 -13.88 22.00
CA ARG A 207 -1.75 -15.26 21.48
C ARG A 207 -0.54 -15.38 20.56
N GLY A 208 -0.40 -14.44 19.60
CA GLY A 208 0.75 -14.39 18.71
C GLY A 208 2.07 -14.28 19.47
N LEU A 209 2.11 -13.44 20.52
CA LEU A 209 3.30 -13.26 21.36
C LEU A 209 3.71 -14.56 22.06
N ARG A 210 2.77 -15.30 22.67
CA ARG A 210 3.05 -16.62 23.25
C ARG A 210 3.60 -17.63 22.23
N LEU A 211 3.07 -17.61 21.00
CA LEU A 211 3.59 -18.47 19.90
C LEU A 211 5.02 -18.07 19.51
N ALA A 212 5.29 -16.77 19.41
CA ALA A 212 6.62 -16.25 19.09
C ALA A 212 7.64 -16.55 20.20
N GLU A 213 7.25 -16.43 21.47
CA GLU A 213 8.06 -16.81 22.62
C GLU A 213 8.41 -18.33 22.59
N ALA A 214 7.41 -19.18 22.33
CA ALA A 214 7.63 -20.63 22.22
C ALA A 214 8.54 -20.99 21.05
N ALA A 215 8.47 -20.24 19.95
CA ALA A 215 9.31 -20.39 18.77
C ALA A 215 10.69 -19.74 18.93
N ARG A 216 10.94 -18.94 19.97
CA ARG A 216 12.10 -18.06 20.13
C ARG A 216 12.29 -17.13 18.92
N ASP A 217 11.19 -16.61 18.39
CA ASP A 217 11.17 -15.68 17.27
C ASP A 217 11.19 -14.23 17.78
N ASP A 218 12.38 -13.71 18.08
CA ASP A 218 12.57 -12.32 18.55
C ASP A 218 12.02 -11.31 17.55
N ARG A 219 12.11 -11.61 16.25
CA ARG A 219 11.56 -10.78 15.18
C ARG A 219 10.03 -10.72 15.23
N GLY A 220 9.38 -11.86 15.37
CA GLY A 220 7.93 -11.96 15.54
C GLY A 220 7.45 -11.29 16.83
N MET A 221 8.20 -11.49 17.95
CA MET A 221 7.92 -10.80 19.21
C MET A 221 8.02 -9.28 19.06
N GLY A 222 9.04 -8.77 18.37
CA GLY A 222 9.23 -7.35 18.10
C GLY A 222 8.06 -6.73 17.31
N ARG A 223 7.60 -7.41 16.25
CA ARG A 223 6.42 -6.98 15.48
C ARG A 223 5.16 -6.90 16.34
N LEU A 224 4.87 -7.93 17.11
CA LEU A 224 3.69 -7.98 17.99
C LEU A 224 3.75 -6.94 19.11
N GLN A 225 4.93 -6.66 19.67
CA GLN A 225 5.10 -5.55 20.61
C GLN A 225 4.80 -4.21 19.97
N ARG A 226 5.22 -3.99 18.72
CA ARG A 226 4.87 -2.79 17.94
C ARG A 226 3.35 -2.69 17.69
N SER A 227 2.66 -3.80 17.39
CA SER A 227 1.21 -3.85 17.23
C SER A 227 0.47 -3.55 18.55
N LEU A 228 0.95 -4.07 19.69
CA LEU A 228 0.45 -3.71 21.02
C LEU A 228 0.66 -2.23 21.35
N ALA A 229 1.78 -1.65 20.94
CA ALA A 229 2.01 -0.22 21.08
C ALA A 229 1.00 0.61 20.26
N ALA A 230 0.68 0.16 19.04
CA ALA A 230 -0.33 0.82 18.21
C ALA A 230 -1.72 0.74 18.86
N LEU A 231 -2.08 -0.39 19.49
CA LEU A 231 -3.31 -0.56 20.27
C LEU A 231 -3.33 0.41 21.46
N ALA A 232 -2.29 0.42 22.31
CA ALA A 232 -2.21 1.31 23.47
C ALA A 232 -2.31 2.80 23.06
N ARG A 233 -1.65 3.18 21.97
CA ARG A 233 -1.75 4.54 21.41
C ARG A 233 -3.18 4.89 20.97
N LYS A 234 -3.91 3.96 20.37
CA LYS A 234 -5.32 4.15 20.00
C LYS A 234 -6.24 4.30 21.23
N GLN A 235 -5.90 3.63 22.32
CA GLN A 235 -6.59 3.77 23.61
C GLN A 235 -6.20 5.06 24.36
N GLY A 236 -5.23 5.83 23.88
CA GLY A 236 -4.70 7.02 24.54
C GLY A 236 -3.67 6.75 25.63
N ASP A 237 -3.31 5.48 25.88
CA ASP A 237 -2.27 5.11 26.85
C ASP A 237 -0.89 5.19 26.20
N LEU A 238 -0.39 6.44 26.11
CA LEU A 238 0.90 6.71 25.48
C LEU A 238 2.09 6.17 26.30
N THR A 239 1.90 5.95 27.61
CA THR A 239 2.93 5.37 28.48
C THR A 239 3.14 3.90 28.18
N THR A 240 2.05 3.14 28.12
CA THR A 240 2.09 1.73 27.73
C THR A 240 2.59 1.55 26.30
N ALA A 241 2.19 2.46 25.38
CA ALA A 241 2.72 2.45 24.00
C ALA A 241 4.24 2.60 23.97
N ASP A 242 4.82 3.53 24.75
CA ASP A 242 6.26 3.71 24.84
C ASP A 242 6.97 2.48 25.40
N ALA A 243 6.40 1.85 26.44
CA ALA A 243 6.96 0.63 27.04
C ALA A 243 6.99 -0.54 26.02
N HIS A 244 5.93 -0.71 25.24
CA HIS A 244 5.89 -1.73 24.18
C HIS A 244 6.91 -1.43 23.06
N LEU A 245 7.06 -0.18 22.63
CA LEU A 245 8.03 0.19 21.59
C LEU A 245 9.48 -0.02 22.06
N ARG A 246 9.80 0.25 23.33
CA ARG A 246 11.13 -0.07 23.88
C ARG A 246 11.41 -1.57 23.83
N ARG A 247 10.46 -2.40 24.27
CA ARG A 247 10.59 -3.86 24.19
C ARG A 247 10.73 -4.33 22.74
N ALA A 248 9.95 -3.75 21.82
CA ALA A 248 10.07 -4.06 20.41
C ALA A 248 11.48 -3.75 19.88
N ARG A 249 12.05 -2.58 20.26
CA ARG A 249 13.39 -2.17 19.88
C ARG A 249 14.46 -3.16 20.35
N ASP A 250 14.44 -3.53 21.65
CA ASP A 250 15.40 -4.47 22.23
C ASP A 250 15.37 -5.84 21.52
N LEU A 251 14.16 -6.35 21.21
CA LEU A 251 13.96 -7.62 20.51
C LEU A 251 14.47 -7.59 19.07
N VAL A 252 14.14 -6.53 18.32
CA VAL A 252 14.56 -6.40 16.92
C VAL A 252 16.07 -6.13 16.80
N GLU A 253 16.65 -5.46 17.78
CA GLU A 253 18.11 -5.24 17.86
C GLU A 253 18.84 -6.57 18.07
N SER A 254 18.35 -7.41 18.99
CA SER A 254 18.91 -8.74 19.22
C SER A 254 18.80 -9.65 17.99
N ALA A 255 17.71 -9.52 17.24
CA ALA A 255 17.47 -10.28 16.01
C ALA A 255 18.27 -9.76 14.81
N GLY A 256 18.89 -8.58 14.90
CA GLY A 256 19.59 -7.94 13.77
C GLY A 256 18.66 -7.59 12.59
N ALA A 257 17.36 -7.41 12.86
CA ALA A 257 16.32 -7.23 11.85
C ALA A 257 16.18 -5.74 11.50
N ALA A 258 16.90 -5.30 10.47
CA ALA A 258 17.02 -3.89 10.10
C ALA A 258 15.71 -3.28 9.60
N ASP A 259 14.89 -4.04 8.91
CA ASP A 259 13.58 -3.63 8.40
C ASP A 259 12.56 -3.40 9.54
N GLU A 260 12.48 -4.32 10.49
CA GLU A 260 11.65 -4.16 11.69
C GLU A 260 12.16 -3.03 12.58
N MET A 261 13.48 -2.85 12.70
CA MET A 261 14.05 -1.73 13.45
C MET A 261 13.57 -0.38 12.86
N ALA A 262 13.60 -0.24 11.52
CA ALA A 262 13.10 0.94 10.86
C ALA A 262 11.59 1.17 11.13
N GLN A 263 10.79 0.10 11.16
CA GLN A 263 9.35 0.19 11.48
C GLN A 263 9.11 0.57 12.95
N VAL A 264 9.84 -0.02 13.89
CA VAL A 264 9.74 0.30 15.32
C VAL A 264 10.12 1.76 15.57
N LEU A 265 11.22 2.22 14.99
CA LEU A 265 11.66 3.61 15.12
C LEU A 265 10.67 4.58 14.46
N ASN A 266 10.08 4.22 13.33
CA ASN A 266 9.01 5.02 12.72
C ASN A 266 7.80 5.15 13.65
N ALA A 267 7.38 4.06 14.29
CA ALA A 267 6.30 4.08 15.29
C ALA A 267 6.67 4.91 16.53
N GLN A 268 7.93 4.82 16.99
CA GLN A 268 8.44 5.66 18.10
C GLN A 268 8.43 7.14 17.73
N GLY A 269 8.86 7.48 16.51
CA GLY A 269 8.81 8.86 16.01
C GLY A 269 7.40 9.42 15.97
N GLN A 270 6.42 8.61 15.56
CA GLN A 270 4.99 8.99 15.60
C GLN A 270 4.50 9.23 17.03
N LEU A 271 4.89 8.38 17.98
CA LEU A 271 4.55 8.55 19.39
C LEU A 271 5.18 9.83 19.97
N ASP A 272 6.45 10.09 19.69
CA ASP A 272 7.14 11.29 20.13
C ASP A 272 6.51 12.56 19.54
N ALA A 273 6.10 12.53 18.27
CA ALA A 273 5.37 13.64 17.64
C ALA A 273 4.02 13.88 18.34
N GLN A 274 3.26 12.83 18.63
CA GLN A 274 1.98 12.92 19.35
C GLN A 274 2.16 13.47 20.77
N LEU A 275 3.28 13.18 21.41
CA LEU A 275 3.65 13.73 22.75
C LEU A 275 4.21 15.16 22.68
N GLY A 276 4.25 15.78 21.50
CA GLY A 276 4.83 17.12 21.30
C GLY A 276 6.36 17.16 21.41
N ARG A 277 7.02 16.01 21.43
CA ARG A 277 8.48 15.88 21.51
C ARG A 277 9.11 16.02 20.12
N HIS A 278 8.86 17.12 19.42
CA HIS A 278 9.21 17.31 18.01
C HIS A 278 10.70 17.10 17.68
N ALA A 279 11.61 17.50 18.58
CA ALA A 279 13.04 17.31 18.38
C ALA A 279 13.43 15.81 18.45
N ALA A 280 12.88 15.08 19.43
CA ALA A 280 13.07 13.64 19.57
C ALA A 280 12.47 12.91 18.35
N ALA A 281 11.22 13.20 17.98
CA ALA A 281 10.56 12.62 16.81
C ALA A 281 11.39 12.80 15.53
N SER A 282 11.92 14.00 15.29
CA SER A 282 12.78 14.27 14.13
C SER A 282 14.07 13.45 14.14
N ALA A 283 14.70 13.28 15.32
CA ALA A 283 15.90 12.45 15.46
C ALA A 283 15.57 10.96 15.22
N THR A 284 14.49 10.48 15.81
CA THR A 284 14.02 9.09 15.67
C THR A 284 13.66 8.74 14.22
N TYR A 285 12.98 9.64 13.48
CA TYR A 285 12.70 9.42 12.06
C TYR A 285 13.97 9.37 11.21
N ARG A 286 15.00 10.20 11.52
CA ARG A 286 16.29 10.12 10.81
C ARG A 286 17.02 8.81 11.11
N GLU A 287 16.97 8.34 12.35
CA GLU A 287 17.51 7.02 12.73
C GLU A 287 16.76 5.91 11.98
N ALA A 288 15.42 5.97 11.90
CA ALA A 288 14.59 5.05 11.14
C ALA A 288 14.97 5.00 9.65
N LEU A 289 15.22 6.16 9.03
CA LEU A 289 15.69 6.25 7.64
C LEU A 289 17.06 5.58 7.46
N ALA A 290 17.99 5.77 8.40
CA ALA A 290 19.30 5.14 8.33
C ALA A 290 19.21 3.59 8.41
N TRP A 291 18.26 3.08 9.19
CA TRP A 291 17.98 1.64 9.25
C TRP A 291 17.28 1.13 7.99
N ALA A 292 16.29 1.84 7.48
CA ALA A 292 15.61 1.48 6.23
C ALA A 292 16.58 1.40 5.03
N GLN A 293 17.63 2.21 5.01
CA GLN A 293 18.67 2.16 3.98
C GLN A 293 19.59 0.93 4.08
N ARG A 294 19.68 0.31 5.26
CA ARG A 294 20.46 -0.92 5.46
C ARG A 294 19.69 -2.18 5.13
N ALA A 295 18.36 -2.12 5.19
CA ALA A 295 17.49 -3.25 4.88
C ALA A 295 17.42 -3.51 3.36
N PRO A 296 17.16 -4.75 2.91
CA PRO A 296 16.83 -5.00 1.52
C PRO A 296 15.62 -4.14 1.17
N ARG A 297 15.80 -3.23 0.26
CA ARG A 297 15.04 -2.03 -0.11
C ARG A 297 13.50 -2.16 0.01
N ASP A 298 12.93 -1.88 1.16
CA ASP A 298 11.52 -1.53 1.27
C ASP A 298 11.37 -0.01 1.01
N THR A 299 11.27 0.34 -0.26
CA THR A 299 11.06 1.75 -0.68
C THR A 299 9.76 2.32 -0.12
N GLY A 300 8.74 1.48 0.11
CA GLY A 300 7.47 1.91 0.70
C GLY A 300 7.63 2.39 2.14
N LEU A 301 8.45 1.70 2.93
CA LEU A 301 8.77 2.10 4.29
C LEU A 301 9.61 3.39 4.31
N GLU A 302 10.64 3.49 3.48
CA GLU A 302 11.45 4.72 3.37
C GLU A 302 10.58 5.93 3.04
N VAL A 303 9.70 5.82 2.03
CA VAL A 303 8.77 6.89 1.65
C VAL A 303 7.84 7.24 2.81
N SER A 304 7.32 6.25 3.55
CA SER A 304 6.45 6.49 4.71
C SER A 304 7.15 7.27 5.81
N ILE A 305 8.40 6.93 6.13
CA ILE A 305 9.19 7.63 7.16
C ILE A 305 9.47 9.08 6.73
N ARG A 306 9.81 9.31 5.44
CA ARG A 306 10.03 10.66 4.91
C ARG A 306 8.77 11.51 4.96
N LEU A 307 7.60 10.93 4.67
CA LEU A 307 6.31 11.61 4.78
C LEU A 307 6.04 12.04 6.23
N ASN A 308 6.21 11.14 7.20
CA ASN A 308 6.03 11.48 8.61
C ASN A 308 7.01 12.58 9.09
N LEU A 309 8.26 12.51 8.64
CA LEU A 309 9.26 13.55 8.94
C LEU A 309 8.88 14.89 8.30
N ALA A 310 8.44 14.89 7.05
CA ALA A 310 8.02 16.09 6.34
C ALA A 310 6.78 16.72 6.99
N GLU A 311 5.81 15.92 7.41
CA GLU A 311 4.61 16.38 8.12
C GLU A 311 4.99 17.05 9.45
N LEU A 312 5.85 16.43 10.25
CA LEU A 312 6.42 17.03 11.47
C LEU A 312 7.15 18.36 11.19
N GLN A 313 7.89 18.45 10.09
CA GLN A 313 8.60 19.66 9.70
C GLN A 313 7.64 20.76 9.24
N LEU A 314 6.53 20.43 8.57
CA LEU A 314 5.45 21.35 8.24
C LEU A 314 4.80 21.91 9.50
N GLU A 315 4.44 21.05 10.45
CA GLU A 315 3.84 21.47 11.74
C GLU A 315 4.74 22.37 12.55
N THR A 316 6.08 22.19 12.43
CA THR A 316 7.07 23.00 13.16
C THR A 316 7.61 24.18 12.34
N GLY A 317 7.01 24.50 11.18
CA GLY A 317 7.38 25.64 10.33
C GLY A 317 8.72 25.50 9.59
N ARG A 318 9.29 24.28 9.52
CA ARG A 318 10.57 24.00 8.84
C ARG A 318 10.35 23.66 7.36
N PHE A 319 9.81 24.62 6.61
CA PHE A 319 9.33 24.41 5.25
C PHE A 319 10.39 23.95 4.25
N LEU A 320 11.62 24.49 4.32
CA LEU A 320 12.70 24.08 3.42
C LEU A 320 13.13 22.62 3.64
N GLU A 321 13.18 22.19 4.91
CA GLU A 321 13.50 20.80 5.25
C GLU A 321 12.38 19.87 4.77
N ALA A 322 11.12 20.23 5.02
CA ALA A 322 9.96 19.48 4.56
C ALA A 322 9.95 19.30 3.03
N GLU A 323 10.21 20.38 2.27
CA GLU A 323 10.32 20.30 0.82
C GLU A 323 11.44 19.33 0.38
N GLY A 324 12.57 19.36 1.06
CA GLY A 324 13.69 18.45 0.78
C GLY A 324 13.32 16.98 0.99
N GLU A 325 12.62 16.66 2.08
CA GLU A 325 12.17 15.28 2.34
C GLU A 325 11.06 14.85 1.36
N LEU A 326 10.10 15.74 1.03
CA LEU A 326 9.04 15.45 0.06
C LEU A 326 9.61 15.18 -1.34
N ARG A 327 10.62 15.93 -1.80
CA ARG A 327 11.27 15.69 -3.10
C ARG A 327 12.02 14.36 -3.13
N ARG A 328 12.69 13.98 -2.04
CA ARG A 328 13.35 12.66 -1.94
C ARG A 328 12.32 11.54 -1.92
N ALA A 329 11.22 11.72 -1.18
CA ALA A 329 10.11 10.78 -1.16
C ALA A 329 9.47 10.63 -2.55
N GLU A 330 9.29 11.73 -3.29
CA GLU A 330 8.78 11.73 -4.66
C GLU A 330 9.68 10.91 -5.59
N GLN A 331 10.98 11.18 -5.60
CA GLN A 331 11.94 10.44 -6.42
C GLN A 331 11.90 8.93 -6.14
N ALA A 332 11.89 8.56 -4.86
CA ALA A 332 11.82 7.17 -4.44
C ALA A 332 10.48 6.51 -4.85
N ALA A 333 9.36 7.21 -4.61
CA ALA A 333 8.03 6.72 -4.96
C ALA A 333 7.84 6.59 -6.48
N ILE A 334 8.40 7.49 -7.28
CA ILE A 334 8.43 7.40 -8.73
C ILE A 334 9.21 6.17 -9.18
N ALA A 335 10.42 5.99 -8.67
CA ALA A 335 11.29 4.88 -9.05
C ALA A 335 10.67 3.52 -8.72
N ALA A 336 9.93 3.43 -7.60
CA ALA A 336 9.25 2.22 -7.14
C ALA A 336 7.78 2.10 -7.58
N ASN A 337 7.28 3.04 -8.37
CA ASN A 337 5.89 3.08 -8.88
C ASN A 337 4.82 3.10 -7.77
N LEU A 338 5.09 3.77 -6.64
CA LEU A 338 4.20 3.84 -5.48
C LEU A 338 3.14 4.94 -5.65
N ILE A 339 2.14 4.71 -6.50
CA ILE A 339 1.15 5.74 -6.89
C ILE A 339 0.38 6.27 -5.67
N ARG A 340 -0.06 5.41 -4.76
CA ARG A 340 -0.74 5.82 -3.52
C ARG A 340 0.13 6.79 -2.68
N ARG A 341 1.44 6.54 -2.60
CA ARG A 341 2.37 7.41 -1.89
C ARG A 341 2.59 8.73 -2.62
N LEU A 342 2.58 8.73 -3.95
CA LEU A 342 2.65 9.96 -4.74
C LEU A 342 1.45 10.87 -4.49
N VAL A 343 0.24 10.32 -4.34
CA VAL A 343 -0.93 11.12 -3.94
C VAL A 343 -0.69 11.81 -2.59
N GLN A 344 -0.18 11.08 -1.59
CA GLN A 344 0.14 11.66 -0.27
C GLN A 344 1.22 12.73 -0.36
N ILE A 345 2.29 12.48 -1.14
CA ILE A 345 3.39 13.42 -1.35
C ILE A 345 2.87 14.72 -1.97
N TYR A 346 2.11 14.64 -3.06
CA TYR A 346 1.59 15.84 -3.72
C TYR A 346 0.56 16.58 -2.85
N THR A 347 -0.23 15.87 -2.05
CA THR A 347 -1.11 16.51 -1.07
C THR A 347 -0.30 17.31 -0.04
N LEU A 348 0.80 16.74 0.50
CA LEU A 348 1.67 17.46 1.44
C LEU A 348 2.46 18.59 0.77
N MET A 349 2.88 18.46 -0.49
CA MET A 349 3.47 19.56 -1.26
C MET A 349 2.49 20.70 -1.45
N GLY A 350 1.23 20.39 -1.74
CA GLY A 350 0.16 21.38 -1.81
C GLY A 350 -0.06 22.10 -0.48
N LYS A 351 -0.11 21.37 0.65
CA LYS A 351 -0.18 21.94 2.00
C LYS A 351 1.01 22.85 2.31
N LEU A 352 2.21 22.44 1.95
CA LEU A 352 3.43 23.25 2.11
C LEU A 352 3.28 24.61 1.42
N ARG A 353 2.83 24.61 0.15
CA ARG A 353 2.60 25.85 -0.60
C ARG A 353 1.48 26.69 0.02
N GLY A 354 0.41 26.05 0.52
CA GLY A 354 -0.67 26.73 1.22
C GLY A 354 -0.20 27.49 2.47
N GLN A 355 0.66 26.89 3.28
CA GLN A 355 1.25 27.55 4.45
C GLN A 355 2.17 28.73 4.09
N GLN A 356 2.70 28.75 2.85
CA GLN A 356 3.47 29.85 2.29
C GLN A 356 2.62 30.87 1.54
N LEU A 357 1.30 30.67 1.44
CA LEU A 357 0.37 31.45 0.61
C LEU A 357 0.80 31.50 -0.87
N ASP A 358 1.42 30.41 -1.34
CA ASP A 358 1.92 30.25 -2.70
C ASP A 358 0.87 29.53 -3.56
N GLU A 359 0.30 30.23 -4.54
CA GLU A 359 -0.74 29.71 -5.44
C GLU A 359 -0.28 28.50 -6.26
N THR A 360 1.03 28.29 -6.42
CA THR A 360 1.53 27.10 -7.13
C THR A 360 1.15 25.79 -6.47
N GLY A 361 0.64 25.83 -5.24
CA GLY A 361 0.08 24.68 -4.53
C GLY A 361 -1.03 23.97 -5.28
N PHE A 362 -1.83 24.70 -6.11
CA PHE A 362 -2.91 24.08 -6.88
C PHE A 362 -2.41 23.00 -7.85
N VAL A 363 -1.23 23.17 -8.44
CA VAL A 363 -0.63 22.19 -9.36
C VAL A 363 -0.44 20.84 -8.68
N PHE A 364 0.03 20.85 -7.44
CA PHE A 364 0.24 19.62 -6.68
C PHE A 364 -1.09 18.95 -6.30
N PHE A 365 -2.09 19.71 -5.90
CA PHE A 365 -3.41 19.15 -5.60
C PHE A 365 -4.09 18.57 -6.84
N GLU A 366 -3.98 19.22 -8.01
CA GLU A 366 -4.50 18.70 -9.28
C GLU A 366 -3.81 17.37 -9.65
N GLN A 367 -2.48 17.31 -9.51
CA GLN A 367 -1.74 16.04 -9.69
C GLN A 367 -2.19 14.96 -8.70
N ALA A 368 -2.42 15.31 -7.44
CA ALA A 368 -2.92 14.37 -6.44
C ALA A 368 -4.32 13.84 -6.81
N ILE A 369 -5.22 14.71 -7.27
CA ILE A 369 -6.57 14.34 -7.73
C ILE A 369 -6.48 13.43 -8.95
N GLU A 370 -5.68 13.77 -9.95
CA GLU A 370 -5.50 12.95 -11.16
C GLU A 370 -5.01 11.55 -10.80
N LEU A 371 -3.99 11.46 -9.95
CA LEU A 371 -3.46 10.18 -9.49
C LEU A 371 -4.46 9.40 -8.62
N SER A 372 -5.22 10.07 -7.76
CA SER A 372 -6.22 9.40 -6.91
C SER A 372 -7.35 8.78 -7.73
N ARG A 373 -7.76 9.43 -8.82
CA ARG A 373 -8.74 8.89 -9.78
C ARG A 373 -8.21 7.69 -10.56
N ALA A 374 -6.90 7.66 -10.85
CA ALA A 374 -6.25 6.52 -11.46
C ALA A 374 -6.16 5.29 -10.52
N LEU A 375 -6.26 5.52 -9.20
CA LEU A 375 -6.40 4.48 -8.19
C LEU A 375 -7.86 4.03 -8.13
N GLU A 376 -8.27 3.09 -8.99
CA GLU A 376 -9.65 2.60 -9.02
C GLU A 376 -10.18 2.27 -7.62
N ARG A 377 -11.25 2.97 -7.22
CA ARG A 377 -12.02 2.73 -5.99
C ARG A 377 -11.26 2.95 -4.66
N SER A 378 -10.48 4.01 -4.58
CA SER A 378 -10.00 4.51 -3.27
C SER A 378 -10.66 5.86 -2.93
N PRO A 379 -12.00 5.92 -2.77
CA PRO A 379 -12.72 7.18 -2.56
C PRO A 379 -12.25 7.92 -1.31
N ALA A 380 -11.83 7.21 -0.26
CA ALA A 380 -11.27 7.81 0.93
C ALA A 380 -10.02 8.66 0.66
N ILE A 381 -9.14 8.18 -0.23
CA ILE A 381 -7.93 8.93 -0.60
C ILE A 381 -8.32 10.19 -1.38
N GLU A 382 -9.24 10.07 -2.34
CA GLU A 382 -9.73 11.20 -3.12
C GLU A 382 -10.41 12.24 -2.21
N ALA A 383 -11.24 11.79 -1.26
CA ALA A 383 -11.90 12.67 -0.31
C ALA A 383 -10.91 13.47 0.57
N ARG A 384 -9.84 12.81 1.03
CA ARG A 384 -8.78 13.50 1.78
C ARG A 384 -8.04 14.53 0.94
N VAL A 385 -7.80 14.26 -0.33
CA VAL A 385 -7.23 15.28 -1.25
C VAL A 385 -8.18 16.45 -1.43
N TYR A 386 -9.49 16.20 -1.62
CA TYR A 386 -10.49 17.27 -1.71
C TYR A 386 -10.58 18.10 -0.43
N LEU A 387 -10.52 17.48 0.74
CA LEU A 387 -10.49 18.19 2.02
C LEU A 387 -9.29 19.17 2.08
N GLU A 388 -8.08 18.67 1.84
CA GLU A 388 -6.86 19.50 1.92
C GLU A 388 -6.84 20.57 0.82
N TYR A 389 -7.34 20.26 -0.38
CA TYR A 389 -7.45 21.24 -1.45
C TYR A 389 -8.50 22.32 -1.15
N GLY A 390 -9.63 21.94 -0.56
CA GLY A 390 -10.63 22.90 -0.09
C GLY A 390 -10.08 23.85 0.97
N LEU A 391 -9.31 23.33 1.94
CA LEU A 391 -8.61 24.14 2.94
C LEU A 391 -7.62 25.12 2.30
N PHE A 392 -6.83 24.65 1.34
CA PHE A 392 -5.91 25.47 0.57
C PHE A 392 -6.61 26.60 -0.17
N LYS A 393 -7.70 26.31 -0.89
CA LYS A 393 -8.51 27.31 -1.58
C LYS A 393 -9.09 28.34 -0.62
N ASN A 394 -9.54 27.91 0.55
CA ASN A 394 -10.04 28.82 1.59
C ASN A 394 -8.96 29.78 2.12
N GLN A 395 -7.73 29.29 2.32
CA GLN A 395 -6.60 30.12 2.72
C GLN A 395 -6.26 31.20 1.69
N LEU A 396 -6.49 30.94 0.41
CA LEU A 396 -6.29 31.90 -0.68
C LEU A 396 -7.50 32.84 -0.91
N GLY A 397 -8.55 32.76 -0.07
CA GLY A 397 -9.76 33.57 -0.19
C GLY A 397 -10.72 33.11 -1.30
N GLN A 398 -10.48 31.96 -1.90
CA GLN A 398 -11.34 31.37 -2.96
C GLN A 398 -12.49 30.58 -2.34
N HIS A 399 -13.36 31.23 -1.59
CA HIS A 399 -14.35 30.61 -0.69
C HIS A 399 -15.38 29.75 -1.43
N GLU A 400 -15.85 30.15 -2.62
CA GLU A 400 -16.83 29.39 -3.41
C GLU A 400 -16.26 28.03 -3.86
N GLU A 401 -15.04 28.05 -4.42
CA GLU A 401 -14.36 26.83 -4.86
C GLU A 401 -14.00 25.93 -3.65
N ALA A 402 -13.53 26.55 -2.58
CA ALA A 402 -13.23 25.85 -1.32
C ALA A 402 -14.43 25.06 -0.81
N ARG A 403 -15.61 25.72 -0.77
CA ARG A 403 -16.86 25.09 -0.36
C ARG A 403 -17.23 23.90 -1.23
N ALA A 404 -17.07 24.02 -2.54
CA ALA A 404 -17.37 22.94 -3.48
C ALA A 404 -16.51 21.70 -3.23
N TYR A 405 -15.18 21.86 -3.01
CA TYR A 405 -14.30 20.73 -2.68
C TYR A 405 -14.61 20.12 -1.32
N LEU A 406 -14.87 20.95 -0.29
CA LEU A 406 -15.23 20.46 1.04
C LEU A 406 -16.57 19.70 1.05
N GLN A 407 -17.58 20.16 0.29
CA GLN A 407 -18.84 19.44 0.12
C GLN A 407 -18.64 18.09 -0.53
N ARG A 408 -17.80 18.02 -1.55
CA ARG A 408 -17.49 16.76 -2.23
C ARG A 408 -16.74 15.78 -1.31
N ALA A 409 -15.81 16.27 -0.50
CA ALA A 409 -15.15 15.46 0.53
C ALA A 409 -16.15 14.91 1.55
N ARG A 410 -17.08 15.76 2.03
CA ARG A 410 -18.14 15.38 2.96
C ARG A 410 -19.00 14.24 2.41
N GLU A 411 -19.52 14.39 1.19
CA GLU A 411 -20.35 13.37 0.54
C GLU A 411 -19.68 11.99 0.52
N ILE A 412 -18.37 11.98 0.22
CA ILE A 412 -17.62 10.72 0.17
C ILE A 412 -17.39 10.16 1.58
N PHE A 413 -17.03 10.98 2.57
CA PHE A 413 -16.83 10.51 3.96
C PHE A 413 -18.12 10.03 4.60
N GLU A 414 -19.27 10.66 4.30
CA GLU A 414 -20.60 10.19 4.72
C GLU A 414 -20.88 8.78 4.17
N LEU A 415 -20.62 8.56 2.86
CA LEU A 415 -20.81 7.25 2.22
C LEU A 415 -19.91 6.16 2.79
N LEU A 416 -18.72 6.53 3.26
CA LEU A 416 -17.73 5.59 3.80
C LEU A 416 -17.90 5.36 5.31
N GLY A 417 -18.63 6.23 6.01
CA GLY A 417 -18.76 6.18 7.47
C GLY A 417 -17.47 6.59 8.20
N GLU A 418 -16.57 7.37 7.59
CA GLU A 418 -15.32 7.86 8.19
C GLU A 418 -15.58 9.08 9.08
N ALA A 419 -16.08 8.83 10.29
CA ALA A 419 -16.52 9.86 11.22
C ALA A 419 -15.49 10.96 11.56
N PRO A 420 -14.19 10.67 11.83
CA PRO A 420 -13.22 11.72 12.16
C PRO A 420 -12.95 12.70 11.02
N ASP A 421 -12.83 12.21 9.79
CA ASP A 421 -12.61 13.06 8.62
C ASP A 421 -13.88 13.85 8.26
N LEU A 422 -15.06 13.26 8.48
CA LEU A 422 -16.36 13.93 8.31
C LEU A 422 -16.52 15.10 9.30
N GLU A 423 -16.27 14.89 10.60
CA GLU A 423 -16.32 15.94 11.60
C GLU A 423 -15.40 17.12 11.28
N ARG A 424 -14.20 16.83 10.76
CA ARG A 424 -13.24 17.85 10.33
C ARG A 424 -13.78 18.68 9.17
N VAL A 425 -14.36 18.04 8.15
CA VAL A 425 -14.96 18.73 7.00
C VAL A 425 -16.13 19.62 7.43
N GLU A 426 -17.03 19.10 8.29
CA GLU A 426 -18.19 19.82 8.77
C GLU A 426 -17.80 21.06 9.60
N ALA A 427 -16.79 20.92 10.47
CA ALA A 427 -16.27 22.05 11.24
C ALA A 427 -15.74 23.17 10.31
N GLU A 428 -15.06 22.83 9.22
CA GLU A 428 -14.56 23.84 8.26
C GLU A 428 -15.71 24.48 7.45
N LEU A 429 -16.69 23.70 7.01
CA LEU A 429 -17.89 24.24 6.33
C LEU A 429 -18.71 25.18 7.21
N GLN A 430 -18.81 24.88 8.53
CA GLN A 430 -19.47 25.75 9.49
C GLN A 430 -18.73 27.08 9.66
N LYS A 431 -17.39 27.07 9.77
CA LYS A 431 -16.57 28.30 9.85
C LYS A 431 -16.75 29.21 8.63
N MET A 432 -16.95 28.63 7.45
CA MET A 432 -17.16 29.37 6.19
C MET A 432 -18.58 29.92 6.06
N SER A 433 -19.51 29.46 6.89
CA SER A 433 -20.92 29.90 6.87
C SER A 433 -21.25 30.96 7.90
N ALA A 434 -20.33 31.16 8.86
CA ALA A 434 -20.38 32.16 9.93
C ALA A 434 -19.73 33.48 9.49
#